data_6c9c6b5aaf3e5526e42023ff211da0af
#
_entry.id   6c9c6b5aaf3e5526e42023ff211da0af
#
_cell.length_a   1.000
_cell.length_b   1.000
_cell.length_c   1.000
_cell.angle_alpha   90.00
_cell.angle_beta   90.00
_cell.angle_gamma   90.00
#
_symmetry.space_group_name_H-M   'P 1'
#
loop_
_entity.id
_entity.type
_entity.pdbx_description
1 polymer ?
#
loop_
_entity_poly.entity_id
_entity_poly.type
_entity_poly.pdbx_seq_one_letter_code
_entity_poly.pdbx_strand_id
1 'polypeptide(L)'
;MALALEPFGDTAWRARLPEGGDGASRRVLFEGLRALPDVVDVVVSEHHALVVLSPGTPLEGARDAIARTLARVSAALPDEPTQPQLREHRVLVRYDGADLAEVALASGLSQGEVVAIHAGTAYEVAAMGFLPGFAYLRTLDPRLVLPRRPTPRPRVPALSVAIAGPYTGVYPFASPGGWHLLGTAVGFAPFDPRAGAVMSLGDRVRFVAEGEEEAR
;
A
#
# COMPACT_ATOMS: atom_id res chain seq x y z
N MET A 1 -9.96 -7.89 -23.09
CA MET A 1 -11.17 -7.06 -22.81
C MET A 1 -10.68 -5.65 -22.49
N ALA A 2 -11.18 -4.61 -23.19
CA ALA A 2 -10.77 -3.24 -22.91
C ALA A 2 -11.26 -2.85 -21.50
N LEU A 3 -10.36 -2.31 -20.66
CA LEU A 3 -10.75 -1.79 -19.34
C LEU A 3 -11.67 -0.57 -19.54
N ALA A 4 -12.78 -0.55 -18.81
CA ALA A 4 -13.71 0.57 -18.87
C ALA A 4 -13.05 1.81 -18.23
N LEU A 5 -12.97 2.89 -19.02
CA LEU A 5 -12.56 4.22 -18.56
C LEU A 5 -13.82 5.06 -18.37
N GLU A 6 -13.94 5.67 -17.21
CA GLU A 6 -15.01 6.60 -16.87
C GLU A 6 -14.45 7.93 -16.37
N PRO A 7 -15.04 9.06 -16.74
CA PRO A 7 -14.61 10.35 -16.21
C PRO A 7 -14.85 10.41 -14.70
N PHE A 8 -13.92 11.03 -13.98
CA PHE A 8 -14.00 11.25 -12.54
C PHE A 8 -13.82 12.75 -12.26
N GLY A 9 -14.93 13.43 -12.14
CA GLY A 9 -14.93 14.88 -12.16
C GLY A 9 -14.60 15.43 -13.56
N ASP A 10 -14.03 16.62 -13.60
CA ASP A 10 -13.68 17.37 -14.82
C ASP A 10 -12.19 17.28 -15.20
N THR A 11 -11.36 16.67 -14.35
CA THR A 11 -9.91 16.62 -14.52
C THR A 11 -9.30 15.24 -14.38
N ALA A 12 -10.11 14.17 -14.27
CA ALA A 12 -9.56 12.85 -14.06
C ALA A 12 -10.31 11.73 -14.81
N TRP A 13 -9.59 10.65 -15.08
CA TRP A 13 -10.12 9.37 -15.55
C TRP A 13 -9.94 8.30 -14.50
N ARG A 14 -10.99 7.50 -14.30
CA ARG A 14 -10.95 6.30 -13.47
C ARG A 14 -11.07 5.05 -14.33
N ALA A 15 -10.21 4.07 -14.08
CA ALA A 15 -10.29 2.73 -14.66
C ALA A 15 -10.50 1.69 -13.58
N ARG A 16 -11.38 0.70 -13.82
CA ARG A 16 -11.45 -0.49 -12.99
C ARG A 16 -10.36 -1.47 -13.43
N LEU A 17 -9.56 -1.95 -12.48
CA LEU A 17 -8.48 -2.91 -12.73
C LEU A 17 -9.01 -4.35 -12.54
N PRO A 18 -8.43 -5.35 -13.25
CA PRO A 18 -8.72 -6.74 -13.01
C PRO A 18 -8.35 -7.15 -11.58
N GLU A 19 -9.09 -8.10 -11.04
CA GLU A 19 -8.75 -8.72 -9.77
C GLU A 19 -7.48 -9.59 -9.93
N GLY A 20 -6.71 -9.74 -8.83
CA GLY A 20 -5.57 -10.65 -8.77
C GLY A 20 -4.25 -10.14 -9.36
N GLY A 21 -4.18 -8.90 -9.87
CA GLY A 21 -2.91 -8.32 -10.33
C GLY A 21 -1.90 -8.19 -9.17
N ASP A 22 -0.62 -8.50 -9.44
CA ASP A 22 0.47 -8.32 -8.49
C ASP A 22 0.95 -6.84 -8.40
N GLY A 23 1.76 -6.53 -7.40
CA GLY A 23 2.26 -5.18 -7.20
C GLY A 23 3.26 -4.75 -8.27
N ALA A 24 4.01 -5.69 -8.87
CA ALA A 24 4.94 -5.39 -9.96
C ALA A 24 4.19 -4.87 -11.19
N SER A 25 3.13 -5.56 -11.59
CA SER A 25 2.24 -5.14 -12.69
C SER A 25 1.59 -3.79 -12.41
N ARG A 26 1.15 -3.56 -11.17
CA ARG A 26 0.60 -2.25 -10.74
C ARG A 26 1.64 -1.14 -10.77
N ARG A 27 2.88 -1.44 -10.43
CA ARG A 27 3.99 -0.48 -10.53
C ARG A 27 4.28 -0.10 -11.99
N VAL A 28 4.36 -1.07 -12.89
CA VAL A 28 4.52 -0.81 -14.34
C VAL A 28 3.37 0.05 -14.86
N LEU A 29 2.14 -0.24 -14.43
CA LEU A 29 0.98 0.56 -14.77
C LEU A 29 1.09 2.00 -14.25
N PHE A 30 1.43 2.17 -12.98
CA PHE A 30 1.63 3.47 -12.35
C PHE A 30 2.67 4.29 -13.10
N GLU A 31 3.85 3.71 -13.35
CA GLU A 31 4.95 4.38 -14.05
C GLU A 31 4.56 4.75 -15.49
N GLY A 32 3.91 3.82 -16.20
CA GLY A 32 3.43 4.07 -17.56
C GLY A 32 2.37 5.16 -17.65
N LEU A 33 1.42 5.22 -16.71
CA LEU A 33 0.42 6.27 -16.66
C LEU A 33 1.03 7.62 -16.25
N ARG A 34 1.96 7.60 -15.29
CA ARG A 34 2.62 8.81 -14.78
C ARG A 34 3.52 9.47 -15.84
N ALA A 35 4.02 8.71 -16.80
CA ALA A 35 4.85 9.20 -17.90
C ALA A 35 4.03 9.83 -19.05
N LEU A 36 2.71 9.75 -19.04
CA LEU A 36 1.88 10.35 -20.08
C LEU A 36 1.90 11.89 -19.99
N PRO A 37 1.81 12.59 -21.14
CA PRO A 37 1.70 14.04 -21.16
C PRO A 37 0.48 14.51 -20.36
N ASP A 38 0.60 15.67 -19.74
CA ASP A 38 -0.46 16.33 -18.98
C ASP A 38 -1.00 15.56 -17.76
N VAL A 39 -0.40 14.43 -17.41
CA VAL A 39 -0.71 13.73 -16.18
C VAL A 39 0.05 14.34 -15.02
N VAL A 40 -0.68 14.85 -14.03
CA VAL A 40 -0.11 15.47 -12.83
C VAL A 40 -0.08 14.52 -11.65
N ASP A 41 -1.01 13.57 -11.59
CA ASP A 41 -1.03 12.57 -10.52
C ASP A 41 -1.66 11.25 -11.00
N VAL A 42 -1.24 10.16 -10.37
CA VAL A 42 -1.76 8.81 -10.59
C VAL A 42 -1.91 8.10 -9.27
N VAL A 43 -3.08 7.50 -9.03
CA VAL A 43 -3.30 6.61 -7.90
C VAL A 43 -3.64 5.22 -8.45
N VAL A 44 -2.87 4.22 -8.06
CA VAL A 44 -3.17 2.81 -8.38
C VAL A 44 -3.45 2.07 -7.09
N SER A 45 -4.64 1.47 -7.02
CA SER A 45 -5.09 0.61 -5.93
C SER A 45 -5.31 -0.83 -6.43
N GLU A 46 -5.81 -1.70 -5.58
CA GLU A 46 -6.10 -3.09 -5.99
C GLU A 46 -7.18 -3.21 -7.08
N HIS A 47 -8.12 -2.27 -7.11
CA HIS A 47 -9.29 -2.36 -7.98
C HIS A 47 -9.42 -1.22 -8.97
N HIS A 48 -8.68 -0.12 -8.79
CA HIS A 48 -8.83 1.07 -9.61
C HIS A 48 -7.49 1.75 -9.88
N ALA A 49 -7.41 2.38 -11.05
CA ALA A 49 -6.43 3.41 -11.35
C ALA A 49 -7.18 4.74 -11.55
N LEU A 50 -6.69 5.81 -10.92
CA LEU A 50 -7.14 7.18 -11.12
C LEU A 50 -5.99 7.95 -11.76
N VAL A 51 -6.27 8.64 -12.87
CA VAL A 51 -5.31 9.45 -13.61
C VAL A 51 -5.80 10.88 -13.59
N VAL A 52 -5.08 11.76 -12.93
CA VAL A 52 -5.40 13.19 -12.80
C VAL A 52 -4.62 13.98 -13.84
N LEU A 53 -5.32 14.81 -14.60
CA LEU A 53 -4.77 15.65 -15.65
C LEU A 53 -4.52 17.08 -15.16
N SER A 54 -3.62 17.77 -15.82
CA SER A 54 -3.37 19.19 -15.60
C SER A 54 -4.65 20.00 -15.83
N PRO A 55 -4.90 21.04 -15.02
CA PRO A 55 -6.03 21.93 -15.22
C PRO A 55 -6.05 22.49 -16.65
N GLY A 56 -7.21 22.41 -17.31
CA GLY A 56 -7.39 22.85 -18.68
C GLY A 56 -7.08 21.81 -19.76
N THR A 57 -6.55 20.63 -19.41
CA THR A 57 -6.37 19.54 -20.37
C THR A 57 -7.75 18.93 -20.71
N PRO A 58 -8.12 18.87 -22.02
CA PRO A 58 -9.36 18.21 -22.42
C PRO A 58 -9.34 16.73 -22.05
N LEU A 59 -10.34 16.25 -21.30
CA LEU A 59 -10.43 14.84 -20.87
C LEU A 59 -10.31 13.87 -22.04
N GLU A 60 -11.06 14.09 -23.12
CA GLU A 60 -11.09 13.21 -24.29
C GLU A 60 -9.72 13.13 -24.98
N GLY A 61 -8.92 14.19 -24.96
CA GLY A 61 -7.58 14.19 -25.57
C GLY A 61 -6.62 13.18 -24.93
N ALA A 62 -6.72 12.94 -23.63
CA ALA A 62 -5.88 12.01 -22.89
C ALA A 62 -6.42 10.56 -22.89
N ARG A 63 -7.72 10.38 -23.16
CA ARG A 63 -8.45 9.11 -23.03
C ARG A 63 -7.77 7.96 -23.76
N ASP A 64 -7.42 8.16 -25.03
CA ASP A 64 -6.85 7.10 -25.86
C ASP A 64 -5.44 6.71 -25.42
N ALA A 65 -4.63 7.66 -24.95
CA ALA A 65 -3.30 7.38 -24.42
C ALA A 65 -3.38 6.56 -23.12
N ILE A 66 -4.30 6.93 -22.22
CA ILE A 66 -4.58 6.20 -20.99
C ILE A 66 -5.07 4.78 -21.33
N ALA A 67 -6.05 4.64 -22.24
CA ALA A 67 -6.61 3.36 -22.66
C ALA A 67 -5.54 2.43 -23.24
N ARG A 68 -4.65 2.93 -24.11
CA ARG A 68 -3.55 2.15 -24.66
C ARG A 68 -2.56 1.68 -23.58
N THR A 69 -2.23 2.55 -22.62
CA THR A 69 -1.34 2.18 -21.51
C THR A 69 -1.95 1.09 -20.64
N LEU A 70 -3.23 1.23 -20.27
CA LEU A 70 -3.98 0.21 -19.55
C LEU A 70 -4.01 -1.13 -20.30
N ALA A 71 -4.31 -1.11 -21.61
CA ALA A 71 -4.37 -2.30 -22.43
C ALA A 71 -3.02 -3.00 -22.54
N ARG A 72 -1.93 -2.25 -22.72
CA ARG A 72 -0.56 -2.78 -22.83
C ARG A 72 -0.17 -3.51 -21.55
N VAL A 73 -0.39 -2.92 -20.37
CA VAL A 73 -0.05 -3.56 -19.09
C VAL A 73 -0.93 -4.77 -18.80
N SER A 74 -2.22 -4.71 -19.20
CA SER A 74 -3.13 -5.87 -19.05
C SER A 74 -2.82 -7.02 -20.02
N ALA A 75 -2.13 -6.75 -21.14
CA ALA A 75 -1.73 -7.75 -22.13
C ALA A 75 -0.29 -8.25 -21.93
N ALA A 76 0.54 -7.53 -21.17
CA ALA A 76 1.90 -7.97 -20.86
C ALA A 76 1.83 -9.20 -19.95
N LEU A 77 2.16 -10.35 -20.52
CA LEU A 77 2.39 -11.59 -19.81
C LEU A 77 3.69 -11.46 -18.99
N PRO A 78 3.90 -12.32 -17.97
CA PRO A 78 5.04 -12.22 -17.02
C PRO A 78 6.45 -12.34 -17.65
N ASP A 79 6.58 -12.53 -18.93
CA ASP A 79 7.86 -12.81 -19.63
C ASP A 79 8.55 -11.59 -20.28
N GLU A 80 8.03 -10.37 -20.16
CA GLU A 80 8.71 -9.18 -20.68
C GLU A 80 9.86 -8.72 -19.76
N PRO A 81 11.06 -8.37 -20.31
CA PRO A 81 12.29 -8.12 -19.54
C PRO A 81 12.31 -6.80 -18.73
N THR A 82 11.20 -6.12 -18.59
CA THR A 82 11.12 -4.87 -17.84
C THR A 82 10.34 -5.06 -16.54
N GLN A 83 10.76 -6.05 -15.73
CA GLN A 83 10.23 -6.11 -14.36
C GLN A 83 10.89 -4.99 -13.54
N PRO A 84 10.10 -4.14 -12.85
CA PRO A 84 10.65 -3.14 -11.96
C PRO A 84 11.50 -3.83 -10.88
N GLN A 85 12.63 -3.22 -10.53
CA GLN A 85 13.43 -3.72 -9.40
C GLN A 85 12.62 -3.52 -8.12
N LEU A 86 12.02 -4.59 -7.64
CA LEU A 86 11.32 -4.61 -6.36
C LEU A 86 12.35 -4.62 -5.23
N ARG A 87 12.12 -3.78 -4.24
CA ARG A 87 12.97 -3.72 -3.04
C ARG A 87 12.38 -4.57 -1.94
N GLU A 88 13.25 -5.07 -1.06
CA GLU A 88 12.86 -5.67 0.20
C GLU A 88 13.21 -4.71 1.34
N HIS A 89 12.22 -4.40 2.17
CA HIS A 89 12.35 -3.54 3.35
C HIS A 89 12.22 -4.39 4.60
N ARG A 90 13.19 -4.27 5.50
CA ARG A 90 13.11 -4.82 6.85
C ARG A 90 12.74 -3.70 7.82
N VAL A 91 11.66 -3.87 8.55
CA VAL A 91 11.14 -2.89 9.50
C VAL A 91 11.20 -3.48 10.90
N LEU A 92 12.11 -2.98 11.72
CA LEU A 92 12.20 -3.37 13.13
C LEU A 92 10.99 -2.82 13.88
N VAL A 93 10.37 -3.63 14.71
CA VAL A 93 9.15 -3.28 15.44
C VAL A 93 9.27 -3.63 16.91
N ARG A 94 9.03 -2.64 17.76
CA ARG A 94 8.69 -2.85 19.16
C ARG A 94 7.19 -3.10 19.24
N TYR A 95 6.79 -4.32 19.63
CA TYR A 95 5.37 -4.69 19.73
C TYR A 95 4.77 -4.24 21.07
N ASP A 96 4.69 -2.92 21.24
CA ASP A 96 4.16 -2.21 22.41
C ASP A 96 2.82 -1.51 22.13
N GLY A 97 2.14 -1.92 21.06
CA GLY A 97 0.93 -1.25 20.58
C GLY A 97 -0.25 -1.38 21.56
N ALA A 98 -0.97 -0.29 21.71
CA ALA A 98 -2.10 -0.17 22.65
C ALA A 98 -3.22 -1.20 22.41
N ASP A 99 -3.29 -1.79 21.22
CA ASP A 99 -4.35 -2.74 20.85
C ASP A 99 -3.85 -4.18 20.73
N LEU A 100 -2.57 -4.46 20.99
CA LEU A 100 -2.01 -5.80 20.85
C LEU A 100 -2.78 -6.87 21.66
N ALA A 101 -3.15 -6.53 22.89
CA ALA A 101 -3.95 -7.41 23.75
C ALA A 101 -5.39 -7.60 23.21
N GLU A 102 -6.00 -6.53 22.69
CA GLU A 102 -7.35 -6.58 22.09
C GLU A 102 -7.34 -7.44 20.82
N VAL A 103 -6.32 -7.28 19.97
CA VAL A 103 -6.13 -8.10 18.74
C VAL A 103 -5.94 -9.57 19.11
N ALA A 104 -5.11 -9.87 20.09
CA ALA A 104 -4.88 -11.24 20.56
C ALA A 104 -6.19 -11.90 21.01
N LEU A 105 -6.97 -11.20 21.83
CA LEU A 105 -8.27 -11.68 22.32
C LEU A 105 -9.25 -11.90 21.14
N ALA A 106 -9.37 -10.93 20.23
CA ALA A 106 -10.29 -11.00 19.10
C ALA A 106 -9.93 -12.10 18.11
N SER A 107 -8.64 -12.43 17.99
CA SER A 107 -8.12 -13.48 17.11
C SER A 107 -8.09 -14.87 17.78
N GLY A 108 -8.37 -14.97 19.07
CA GLY A 108 -8.22 -16.21 19.83
C GLY A 108 -6.78 -16.67 20.01
N LEU A 109 -5.82 -15.75 20.00
CA LEU A 109 -4.38 -15.97 20.06
C LEU A 109 -3.78 -15.33 21.31
N SER A 110 -2.61 -15.77 21.71
CA SER A 110 -1.76 -15.02 22.65
C SER A 110 -1.09 -13.83 21.95
N GLN A 111 -0.65 -12.83 22.69
CA GLN A 111 0.10 -11.69 22.12
C GLN A 111 1.38 -12.16 21.41
N GLY A 112 2.08 -13.16 21.97
CA GLY A 112 3.28 -13.75 21.34
C GLY A 112 2.97 -14.41 19.99
N GLU A 113 1.84 -15.11 19.85
CA GLU A 113 1.42 -15.68 18.58
C GLU A 113 1.05 -14.59 17.55
N VAL A 114 0.37 -13.53 17.97
CA VAL A 114 0.09 -12.37 17.09
C VAL A 114 1.40 -11.78 16.56
N VAL A 115 2.38 -11.57 17.44
CA VAL A 115 3.71 -11.05 17.07
C VAL A 115 4.42 -12.01 16.11
N ALA A 116 4.48 -13.30 16.43
CA ALA A 116 5.14 -14.30 15.60
C ALA A 116 4.52 -14.41 14.20
N ILE A 117 3.19 -14.37 14.10
CA ILE A 117 2.46 -14.38 12.82
C ILE A 117 2.75 -13.11 12.03
N HIS A 118 2.61 -11.94 12.67
CA HIS A 118 2.80 -10.67 11.99
C HIS A 118 4.24 -10.49 11.53
N ALA A 119 5.24 -10.79 12.35
CA ALA A 119 6.67 -10.70 12.00
C ALA A 119 7.10 -11.80 11.02
N GLY A 120 6.51 -13.01 11.10
CA GLY A 120 6.84 -14.14 10.23
C GLY A 120 6.31 -14.03 8.79
N THR A 121 5.43 -13.06 8.52
CA THR A 121 4.78 -12.89 7.22
C THR A 121 5.61 -11.98 6.31
N ALA A 122 5.72 -12.37 5.02
CA ALA A 122 6.25 -11.49 3.98
C ALA A 122 5.09 -10.72 3.33
N TYR A 123 5.14 -9.42 3.43
CA TYR A 123 4.11 -8.52 2.90
C TYR A 123 4.52 -7.94 1.55
N GLU A 124 3.52 -7.47 0.80
CA GLU A 124 3.69 -6.75 -0.46
C GLU A 124 2.95 -5.41 -0.40
N VAL A 125 3.57 -4.36 -0.92
CA VAL A 125 2.92 -3.04 -1.06
C VAL A 125 1.85 -3.12 -2.15
N ALA A 126 0.59 -3.21 -1.74
CA ALA A 126 -0.57 -3.32 -2.64
C ALA A 126 -1.09 -1.97 -3.13
N ALA A 127 -0.95 -0.94 -2.30
CA ALA A 127 -1.38 0.43 -2.62
C ALA A 127 -0.57 1.44 -1.80
N MET A 128 -0.48 2.65 -2.34
CA MET A 128 0.09 3.82 -1.66
C MET A 128 -0.99 4.89 -1.56
N GLY A 129 -1.08 5.59 -0.43
CA GLY A 129 -2.07 6.67 -0.27
C GLY A 129 -2.43 6.92 1.19
N PHE A 130 -3.49 7.69 1.45
CA PHE A 130 -3.89 8.19 2.77
C PHE A 130 -2.98 9.29 3.31
N LEU A 131 -1.67 9.03 3.44
CA LEU A 131 -0.65 10.01 3.84
C LEU A 131 0.59 9.82 2.96
N PRO A 132 1.42 10.85 2.74
CA PRO A 132 2.70 10.68 2.06
C PRO A 132 3.54 9.59 2.74
N GLY A 133 3.94 8.57 1.96
CA GLY A 133 4.69 7.43 2.45
C GLY A 133 3.88 6.30 3.12
N PHE A 134 2.55 6.45 3.28
CA PHE A 134 1.75 5.35 3.82
C PHE A 134 1.56 4.26 2.76
N ALA A 135 1.97 3.03 3.11
CA ALA A 135 1.81 1.84 2.29
C ALA A 135 0.79 0.88 2.90
N TYR A 136 -0.16 0.44 2.07
CA TYR A 136 -1.06 -0.66 2.40
C TYR A 136 -0.36 -1.97 2.05
N LEU A 137 0.03 -2.73 3.06
CA LEU A 137 0.74 -3.98 2.94
C LEU A 137 -0.26 -5.13 3.01
N ARG A 138 -0.38 -5.89 1.93
CA ARG A 138 -1.27 -7.06 1.86
C ARG A 138 -0.55 -8.36 2.24
N THR A 139 -1.28 -9.46 2.24
CA THR A 139 -0.86 -10.81 2.64
C THR A 139 -0.92 -10.99 4.16
N LEU A 140 -1.71 -10.15 4.86
CA LEU A 140 -1.95 -10.37 6.28
C LEU A 140 -2.57 -11.76 6.51
N ASP A 141 -2.05 -12.48 7.50
CA ASP A 141 -2.59 -13.79 7.86
C ASP A 141 -4.09 -13.69 8.20
N PRO A 142 -4.94 -14.56 7.65
CA PRO A 142 -6.39 -14.49 7.87
C PRO A 142 -6.82 -14.44 9.34
N ARG A 143 -6.03 -15.00 10.24
CA ARG A 143 -6.28 -14.95 11.69
C ARG A 143 -6.18 -13.56 12.28
N LEU A 144 -5.43 -12.66 11.64
CA LEU A 144 -5.25 -11.27 12.06
C LEU A 144 -6.15 -10.28 11.30
N VAL A 145 -7.02 -10.76 10.41
CA VAL A 145 -7.94 -9.92 9.66
C VAL A 145 -9.08 -9.46 10.55
N LEU A 146 -8.99 -8.25 11.05
CA LEU A 146 -9.98 -7.62 11.91
C LEU A 146 -10.57 -6.38 11.23
N PRO A 147 -11.87 -6.07 11.41
CA PRO A 147 -12.44 -4.82 10.91
C PRO A 147 -11.75 -3.63 11.57
N ARG A 148 -11.86 -2.45 10.94
CA ARG A 148 -11.41 -1.20 11.59
C ARG A 148 -12.14 -1.01 12.91
N ARG A 149 -11.49 -0.34 13.85
CA ARG A 149 -12.11 0.08 15.10
C ARG A 149 -13.38 0.88 14.83
N PRO A 150 -14.48 0.64 15.54
CA PRO A 150 -15.74 1.36 15.34
C PRO A 150 -15.60 2.87 15.62
N THR A 151 -14.72 3.23 16.55
CA THR A 151 -14.40 4.64 16.85
C THR A 151 -12.94 4.90 16.51
N PRO A 152 -12.64 5.66 15.45
CA PRO A 152 -11.28 6.05 15.11
C PRO A 152 -10.66 6.91 16.23
N ARG A 153 -9.35 6.75 16.45
CA ARG A 153 -8.60 7.65 17.33
C ARG A 153 -8.44 9.01 16.66
N PRO A 154 -8.61 10.12 17.40
CA PRO A 154 -8.31 11.45 16.87
C PRO A 154 -6.81 11.63 16.56
N ARG A 155 -5.94 10.83 17.20
CA ARG A 155 -4.49 10.86 16.99
C ARG A 155 -3.89 9.47 17.19
N VAL A 156 -3.35 8.93 16.11
CA VAL A 156 -2.43 7.77 16.08
C VAL A 156 -1.01 8.35 16.04
N PRO A 157 -0.07 7.91 16.88
CA PRO A 157 1.32 8.37 16.83
C PRO A 157 1.97 8.05 15.48
N ALA A 158 2.95 8.86 15.06
CA ALA A 158 3.82 8.51 13.94
C ALA A 158 4.57 7.20 14.24
N LEU A 159 4.93 6.46 13.20
CA LEU A 159 5.63 5.18 13.25
C LEU A 159 4.82 4.03 13.90
N SER A 160 3.54 4.24 14.22
CA SER A 160 2.68 3.14 14.67
C SER A 160 2.57 2.09 13.57
N VAL A 161 2.83 0.83 13.92
CA VAL A 161 2.55 -0.36 13.11
C VAL A 161 1.14 -0.85 13.45
N ALA A 162 0.30 -1.03 12.44
CA ALA A 162 -1.11 -1.30 12.67
C ALA A 162 -1.73 -2.22 11.63
N ILE A 163 -2.86 -2.86 11.98
CA ILE A 163 -3.65 -3.71 11.10
C ILE A 163 -5.10 -3.25 11.01
N ALA A 164 -5.72 -3.44 9.83
CA ALA A 164 -7.16 -3.34 9.65
C ALA A 164 -7.58 -4.00 8.33
N GLY A 165 -8.68 -4.76 8.33
CA GLY A 165 -9.06 -5.57 7.19
C GLY A 165 -7.91 -6.50 6.80
N PRO A 166 -7.62 -6.68 5.51
CA PRO A 166 -6.56 -7.58 5.04
C PRO A 166 -5.17 -6.90 5.02
N TYR A 167 -5.02 -5.72 5.63
CA TYR A 167 -3.80 -4.92 5.51
C TYR A 167 -3.09 -4.70 6.84
N THR A 168 -1.77 -4.54 6.75
CA THR A 168 -0.92 -3.91 7.76
C THR A 168 -0.24 -2.68 7.16
N GLY A 169 0.36 -1.84 8.01
CA GLY A 169 1.09 -0.66 7.56
C GLY A 169 1.74 0.11 8.69
N VAL A 170 2.57 1.08 8.31
CA VAL A 170 3.27 1.98 9.24
C VAL A 170 2.79 3.40 9.00
N TYR A 171 2.30 4.05 10.04
CA TYR A 171 1.89 5.46 9.97
C TYR A 171 3.11 6.37 9.83
N PRO A 172 3.29 7.10 8.71
CA PRO A 172 4.46 7.98 8.54
C PRO A 172 4.42 9.20 9.45
N PHE A 173 3.21 9.69 9.74
CA PHE A 173 2.96 10.88 10.55
C PHE A 173 1.84 10.62 11.55
N ALA A 174 1.80 11.44 12.61
CA ALA A 174 0.65 11.43 13.52
C ALA A 174 -0.61 11.92 12.80
N SER A 175 -1.67 11.13 12.85
CA SER A 175 -2.93 11.40 12.15
C SER A 175 -4.12 10.74 12.83
N PRO A 176 -5.36 11.11 12.55
CA PRO A 176 -6.51 10.30 12.91
C PRO A 176 -6.44 8.92 12.26
N GLY A 177 -6.95 7.88 12.94
CA GLY A 177 -6.95 6.53 12.37
C GLY A 177 -7.74 5.51 13.20
N GLY A 178 -8.32 4.53 12.49
CA GLY A 178 -9.13 3.47 13.08
C GLY A 178 -8.51 2.07 12.97
N TRP A 179 -7.19 1.97 12.74
CA TRP A 179 -6.49 0.69 12.70
C TRP A 179 -6.07 0.26 14.12
N HIS A 180 -5.94 -1.06 14.31
CA HIS A 180 -5.47 -1.63 15.58
C HIS A 180 -3.95 -1.53 15.66
N LEU A 181 -3.45 -0.88 16.69
CA LEU A 181 -2.02 -0.63 16.89
C LEU A 181 -1.35 -1.85 17.51
N LEU A 182 -0.41 -2.46 16.78
CA LEU A 182 0.38 -3.61 17.23
C LEU A 182 1.70 -3.19 17.89
N GLY A 183 2.29 -2.07 17.44
CA GLY A 183 3.60 -1.64 17.91
C GLY A 183 4.09 -0.36 17.27
N THR A 184 5.38 -0.12 17.43
CA THR A 184 6.08 1.06 16.91
C THR A 184 7.26 0.63 16.06
N ALA A 185 7.38 1.15 14.84
CA ALA A 185 8.55 0.94 13.99
C ALA A 185 9.77 1.68 14.54
N VAL A 186 10.91 1.00 14.58
CA VAL A 186 12.17 1.51 15.14
C VAL A 186 13.16 1.74 14.01
N GLY A 187 13.75 2.94 13.95
CA GLY A 187 14.76 3.27 12.95
C GLY A 187 14.30 3.29 11.50
N PHE A 188 12.98 3.25 11.25
CA PHE A 188 12.39 3.25 9.91
C PHE A 188 11.42 4.42 9.75
N ALA A 189 11.70 5.31 8.78
CA ALA A 189 10.80 6.38 8.42
C ALA A 189 10.17 6.09 7.04
N PRO A 190 8.83 5.90 6.93
CA PRO A 190 8.18 5.59 5.64
C PRO A 190 8.26 6.71 4.61
N PHE A 191 8.58 7.92 5.03
CA PHE A 191 8.67 9.11 4.18
C PHE A 191 9.92 9.93 4.51
N ASP A 192 10.65 10.28 3.47
CA ASP A 192 11.76 11.24 3.54
C ASP A 192 11.35 12.54 2.84
N PRO A 193 11.47 13.72 3.49
CA PRO A 193 11.06 14.99 2.89
C PRO A 193 11.79 15.36 1.59
N ARG A 194 12.98 14.79 1.35
CA ARG A 194 13.79 15.05 0.15
C ARG A 194 13.60 13.99 -0.93
N ALA A 195 13.48 12.72 -0.52
CA ALA A 195 13.40 11.58 -1.44
C ALA A 195 11.96 11.09 -1.68
N GLY A 196 11.00 11.51 -0.83
CA GLY A 196 9.61 11.07 -0.91
C GLY A 196 9.33 9.76 -0.16
N ALA A 197 8.39 8.97 -0.66
CA ALA A 197 8.04 7.69 -0.08
C ALA A 197 9.21 6.69 -0.21
N VAL A 198 9.52 6.00 0.89
CA VAL A 198 10.60 5.00 0.93
C VAL A 198 10.17 3.70 0.26
N MET A 199 8.91 3.30 0.44
CA MET A 199 8.32 2.13 -0.19
C MET A 199 7.62 2.52 -1.50
N SER A 200 7.51 1.56 -2.41
CA SER A 200 6.82 1.68 -3.70
C SER A 200 5.92 0.48 -3.94
N LEU A 201 4.96 0.61 -4.86
CA LEU A 201 4.07 -0.48 -5.27
C LEU A 201 4.88 -1.74 -5.61
N GLY A 202 4.46 -2.89 -5.11
CA GLY A 202 5.08 -4.18 -5.33
C GLY A 202 6.30 -4.48 -4.45
N ASP A 203 6.88 -3.49 -3.78
CA ASP A 203 7.97 -3.75 -2.85
C ASP A 203 7.55 -4.76 -1.78
N ARG A 204 8.52 -5.53 -1.28
CA ARG A 204 8.32 -6.48 -0.19
C ARG A 204 8.70 -5.88 1.14
N VAL A 205 7.96 -6.23 2.17
CA VAL A 205 8.19 -5.76 3.54
C VAL A 205 8.20 -6.92 4.50
N ARG A 206 9.18 -6.97 5.40
CA ARG A 206 9.24 -7.89 6.53
C ARG A 206 9.34 -7.10 7.82
N PHE A 207 8.46 -7.37 8.73
CA PHE A 207 8.59 -6.88 10.10
C PHE A 207 9.48 -7.83 10.90
N VAL A 208 10.30 -7.27 11.75
CA VAL A 208 11.21 -8.02 12.63
C VAL A 208 10.96 -7.53 14.07
N ALA A 209 10.69 -8.43 14.99
CA ALA A 209 10.51 -8.06 16.38
C ALA A 209 11.83 -7.55 17.00
N GLU A 210 11.76 -6.46 17.75
CA GLU A 210 12.92 -5.94 18.49
C GLU A 210 13.41 -7.03 19.47
N GLY A 211 14.69 -7.35 19.42
CA GLY A 211 15.29 -8.44 20.18
C GLY A 211 15.49 -9.76 19.43
N GLU A 212 14.92 -9.92 18.22
CA GLU A 212 15.15 -11.10 17.36
C GLU A 212 16.23 -10.87 16.30
N GLU A 213 16.89 -9.72 16.28
CA GLU A 213 17.92 -9.37 15.27
C GLU A 213 19.20 -10.22 15.37
N GLU A 214 19.51 -10.82 16.51
CA GLU A 214 20.76 -11.55 16.75
C GLU A 214 20.72 -13.04 16.40
N ALA A 215 19.57 -13.56 15.92
CA ALA A 215 19.37 -15.01 15.75
C ALA A 215 19.52 -15.53 14.31
N ARG A 216 20.15 -14.74 13.38
CA ARG A 216 20.46 -15.23 12.02
C ARG A 216 21.79 -14.76 11.47
#